data_0595eb1503899fa4305ab0d24cf80325
#
_entry.id   0595eb1503899fa4305ab0d24cf80325
#
_cell.length_a   1.000
_cell.length_b   1.000
_cell.length_c   1.000
_cell.angle_alpha   90.00
_cell.angle_beta   90.00
_cell.angle_gamma   90.00
#
_symmetry.space_group_name_H-M   'P 1'
#
loop_
_entity.id
_entity.type
_entity.pdbx_description
1 polymer ?
#
loop_
_entity_poly.entity_id
_entity_poly.type
_entity_poly.pdbx_seq_one_letter_code
_entity_poly.pdbx_strand_id
1 'polypeptide(L)'
;GLLEQGLSPGQAVGIMLPTSRDYFFSFFGILLAGGVPVPLYPPVRLSQIEDHLRRHAAILNNAGVSVLITLPEARPIAWILKSQVMSLQRIMSAQELLSAGGLRSRPPLNASDTAFLQYTSGSTGTPKGVVLTHDNLLSNIRAMGRAVDADSTDIFVSWLPLYHDMGLIGAWLGSLYFSGQLVLMSPLS
;
A
#
# COMPACT_ATOMS: atom_id res chain seq x y z
N GLY A 1 6.35 -13.63 -7.71
CA GLY A 1 7.10 -12.50 -8.28
C GLY A 1 8.05 -11.86 -7.29
N LEU A 2 7.57 -11.22 -6.19
CA LEU A 2 8.42 -10.45 -5.27
C LEU A 2 9.56 -11.28 -4.66
N LEU A 3 9.29 -12.51 -4.20
CA LEU A 3 10.32 -13.39 -3.64
C LEU A 3 11.38 -13.81 -4.69
N GLU A 4 10.97 -14.03 -5.93
CA GLU A 4 11.90 -14.31 -7.05
C GLU A 4 12.77 -13.09 -7.38
N GLN A 5 12.26 -11.89 -7.10
CA GLN A 5 13.00 -10.66 -7.21
C GLN A 5 13.88 -10.37 -5.98
N GLY A 6 13.98 -11.31 -5.05
CA GLY A 6 14.87 -11.21 -3.89
C GLY A 6 14.31 -10.35 -2.75
N LEU A 7 12.98 -10.16 -2.68
CA LEU A 7 12.37 -9.50 -1.52
C LEU A 7 12.59 -10.37 -0.27
N SER A 8 13.14 -9.77 0.77
CA SER A 8 13.29 -10.38 2.08
C SER A 8 12.16 -9.97 3.03
N PRO A 9 11.81 -10.81 4.03
CA PRO A 9 10.83 -10.44 5.05
C PRO A 9 11.17 -9.11 5.73
N GLY A 10 10.16 -8.29 5.99
CA GLY A 10 10.30 -6.96 6.59
C GLY A 10 10.75 -5.85 5.65
N GLN A 11 11.10 -6.15 4.40
CA GLN A 11 11.46 -5.11 3.45
C GLN A 11 10.26 -4.31 2.97
N ALA A 12 10.43 -2.98 2.89
CA ALA A 12 9.39 -2.06 2.43
C ALA A 12 9.26 -2.07 0.90
N VAL A 13 8.01 -2.10 0.44
CA VAL A 13 7.62 -2.05 -0.98
C VAL A 13 6.62 -0.93 -1.19
N GLY A 14 6.96 0.06 -2.02
CA GLY A 14 6.08 1.17 -2.38
C GLY A 14 4.98 0.72 -3.34
N ILE A 15 3.76 1.18 -3.12
CA ILE A 15 2.63 0.97 -4.04
C ILE A 15 2.16 2.34 -4.51
N MET A 16 2.48 2.70 -5.76
CA MET A 16 2.03 3.94 -6.40
C MET A 16 1.06 3.59 -7.53
N LEU A 17 -0.10 3.09 -7.15
CA LEU A 17 -1.18 2.64 -8.04
C LEU A 17 -2.49 3.35 -7.68
N PRO A 18 -3.37 3.61 -8.66
CA PRO A 18 -4.73 4.04 -8.38
C PRO A 18 -5.51 2.91 -7.70
N THR A 19 -6.69 3.24 -7.14
CA THR A 19 -7.65 2.25 -6.66
C THR A 19 -8.05 1.33 -7.82
N SER A 20 -7.55 0.10 -7.79
CA SER A 20 -7.68 -0.85 -8.88
C SER A 20 -7.44 -2.28 -8.39
N ARG A 21 -7.77 -3.25 -9.23
CA ARG A 21 -7.47 -4.66 -8.97
C ARG A 21 -5.98 -4.89 -8.70
N ASP A 22 -5.11 -4.21 -9.44
CA ASP A 22 -3.65 -4.31 -9.29
C ASP A 22 -3.17 -3.80 -7.94
N TYR A 23 -3.84 -2.75 -7.39
CA TYR A 23 -3.55 -2.25 -6.04
C TYR A 23 -3.82 -3.34 -4.99
N PHE A 24 -5.00 -3.97 -5.04
CA PHE A 24 -5.38 -5.02 -4.09
C PHE A 24 -4.43 -6.22 -4.13
N PHE A 25 -4.13 -6.69 -5.33
CA PHE A 25 -3.21 -7.82 -5.50
C PHE A 25 -1.78 -7.47 -5.07
N SER A 26 -1.32 -6.26 -5.37
CA SER A 26 0.00 -5.82 -4.94
C SER A 26 0.10 -5.74 -3.42
N PHE A 27 -0.90 -5.14 -2.75
CA PHE A 27 -0.91 -5.00 -1.30
C PHE A 27 -0.87 -6.37 -0.59
N PHE A 28 -1.77 -7.28 -0.93
CA PHE A 28 -1.76 -8.63 -0.35
C PHE A 28 -0.58 -9.46 -0.82
N GLY A 29 -0.14 -9.31 -2.06
CA GLY A 29 1.05 -9.98 -2.57
C GLY A 29 2.31 -9.63 -1.78
N ILE A 30 2.46 -8.36 -1.38
CA ILE A 30 3.56 -7.91 -0.51
C ILE A 30 3.44 -8.54 0.87
N LEU A 31 2.26 -8.49 1.51
CA LEU A 31 2.04 -9.10 2.82
C LEU A 31 2.32 -10.61 2.81
N LEU A 32 1.82 -11.33 1.80
CA LEU A 32 2.03 -12.77 1.65
C LEU A 32 3.49 -13.14 1.39
N ALA A 33 4.27 -12.23 0.83
CA ALA A 33 5.71 -12.38 0.66
C ALA A 33 6.51 -11.98 1.92
N GLY A 34 5.84 -11.54 2.99
CA GLY A 34 6.47 -11.05 4.21
C GLY A 34 7.03 -9.64 4.11
N GLY A 35 6.73 -8.91 3.02
CA GLY A 35 7.12 -7.52 2.86
C GLY A 35 6.17 -6.54 3.55
N VAL A 36 6.56 -5.28 3.60
CA VAL A 36 5.83 -4.18 4.24
C VAL A 36 5.32 -3.21 3.18
N PRO A 37 4.00 -3.19 2.88
CA PRO A 37 3.43 -2.23 1.95
C PRO A 37 3.60 -0.79 2.41
N VAL A 38 3.92 0.10 1.48
CA VAL A 38 3.97 1.56 1.67
C VAL A 38 3.04 2.19 0.63
N PRO A 39 1.76 2.43 0.97
CA PRO A 39 0.81 3.06 0.07
C PRO A 39 1.22 4.51 -0.27
N LEU A 40 1.23 4.83 -1.55
CA LEU A 40 1.54 6.15 -2.09
C LEU A 40 0.42 6.59 -3.03
N TYR A 41 0.11 7.87 -3.04
CA TYR A 41 -0.83 8.37 -4.04
C TYR A 41 -0.16 8.52 -5.41
N PRO A 42 -0.85 8.12 -6.50
CA PRO A 42 -0.32 8.33 -7.85
C PRO A 42 -0.33 9.83 -8.20
N PRO A 43 0.54 10.27 -9.14
CA PRO A 43 0.52 11.65 -9.62
C PRO A 43 -0.80 11.93 -10.35
N VAL A 44 -1.54 12.95 -9.91
CA VAL A 44 -2.86 13.30 -10.49
C VAL A 44 -2.76 14.51 -11.42
N ARG A 45 -1.85 15.44 -11.14
CA ARG A 45 -1.71 16.70 -11.89
C ARG A 45 -0.25 16.98 -12.20
N LEU A 46 0.05 17.23 -13.46
CA LEU A 46 1.40 17.57 -13.90
C LEU A 46 1.90 18.90 -13.29
N SER A 47 0.99 19.86 -13.03
CA SER A 47 1.35 21.13 -12.39
C SER A 47 1.89 21.00 -10.97
N GLN A 48 1.70 19.86 -10.31
CA GLN A 48 2.16 19.58 -8.94
C GLN A 48 3.23 18.49 -8.89
N ILE A 49 3.83 18.16 -10.04
CA ILE A 49 4.73 17.00 -10.14
C ILE A 49 6.00 17.16 -9.29
N GLU A 50 6.55 18.37 -9.16
CA GLU A 50 7.75 18.61 -8.37
C GLU A 50 7.52 18.38 -6.88
N ASP A 51 6.42 18.88 -6.32
CA ASP A 51 6.04 18.66 -4.94
C ASP A 51 5.72 17.17 -4.68
N HIS A 52 5.07 16.53 -5.64
CA HIS A 52 4.81 15.10 -5.63
C HIS A 52 6.12 14.31 -5.55
N LEU A 53 7.06 14.58 -6.44
CA LEU A 53 8.36 13.90 -6.48
C LEU A 53 9.15 14.11 -5.20
N ARG A 54 9.26 15.35 -4.70
CA ARG A 54 9.94 15.68 -3.45
C ARG A 54 9.36 14.90 -2.27
N ARG A 55 8.03 14.91 -2.14
CA ARG A 55 7.32 14.23 -1.06
C ARG A 55 7.51 12.72 -1.13
N HIS A 56 7.37 12.12 -2.33
CA HIS A 56 7.51 10.68 -2.52
C HIS A 56 8.95 10.22 -2.33
N ALA A 57 9.94 10.98 -2.79
CA ALA A 57 11.34 10.69 -2.52
C ALA A 57 11.63 10.68 -1.01
N ALA A 58 11.09 11.65 -0.26
CA ALA A 58 11.24 11.68 1.20
C ALA A 58 10.59 10.45 1.88
N ILE A 59 9.39 10.06 1.46
CA ILE A 59 8.70 8.86 1.97
C ILE A 59 9.51 7.60 1.67
N LEU A 60 9.89 7.41 0.40
CA LEU A 60 10.60 6.22 -0.05
C LEU A 60 11.97 6.07 0.63
N ASN A 61 12.72 7.17 0.81
CA ASN A 61 13.98 7.17 1.56
C ASN A 61 13.76 6.85 3.05
N ASN A 62 12.79 7.49 3.70
CA ASN A 62 12.50 7.26 5.12
C ASN A 62 12.04 5.82 5.38
N ALA A 63 11.22 5.24 4.50
CA ALA A 63 10.76 3.87 4.60
C ALA A 63 11.82 2.84 4.15
N GLY A 64 12.91 3.25 3.53
CA GLY A 64 13.91 2.34 2.96
C GLY A 64 13.34 1.45 1.85
N VAL A 65 12.43 1.99 1.03
CA VAL A 65 11.75 1.21 -0.02
C VAL A 65 12.75 0.68 -1.04
N SER A 66 12.74 -0.64 -1.27
CA SER A 66 13.61 -1.33 -2.22
C SER A 66 12.96 -1.59 -3.58
N VAL A 67 11.65 -1.75 -3.60
CA VAL A 67 10.84 -2.00 -4.81
C VAL A 67 9.67 -1.01 -4.85
N LEU A 68 9.43 -0.40 -6.00
CA LEU A 68 8.26 0.43 -6.26
C LEU A 68 7.37 -0.23 -7.31
N ILE A 69 6.12 -0.51 -6.94
CA ILE A 69 5.10 -1.02 -7.86
C ILE A 69 4.29 0.16 -8.39
N THR A 70 4.24 0.30 -9.72
CA THR A 70 3.54 1.42 -10.37
C THR A 70 2.95 0.99 -11.72
N LEU A 71 2.16 1.88 -12.32
CA LEU A 71 1.66 1.68 -13.68
C LEU A 71 2.79 1.79 -14.71
N PRO A 72 2.74 1.06 -15.84
CA PRO A 72 3.71 1.21 -16.92
C PRO A 72 3.85 2.66 -17.41
N GLU A 73 2.76 3.40 -17.49
CA GLU A 73 2.70 4.79 -17.93
C GLU A 73 3.36 5.76 -16.95
N ALA A 74 3.41 5.41 -15.67
CA ALA A 74 4.04 6.22 -14.62
C ALA A 74 5.54 5.89 -14.42
N ARG A 75 6.10 4.96 -15.19
CA ARG A 75 7.54 4.60 -15.12
C ARG A 75 8.50 5.79 -15.28
N PRO A 76 8.29 6.76 -16.19
CA PRO A 76 9.18 7.91 -16.27
C PRO A 76 9.29 8.67 -14.94
N ILE A 77 8.18 8.86 -14.24
CA ILE A 77 8.14 9.48 -12.91
C ILE A 77 8.86 8.61 -11.88
N ALA A 78 8.62 7.31 -11.92
CA ALA A 78 9.27 6.35 -11.02
C ALA A 78 10.80 6.31 -11.23
N TRP A 79 11.30 6.47 -12.46
CA TRP A 79 12.73 6.58 -12.74
C TRP A 79 13.35 7.85 -12.14
N ILE A 80 12.63 8.99 -12.18
CA ILE A 80 13.07 10.22 -11.51
C ILE A 80 13.15 9.98 -9.98
N LEU A 81 12.14 9.32 -9.38
CA LEU A 81 12.19 8.95 -7.96
C LEU A 81 13.39 8.05 -7.66
N LYS A 82 13.67 7.07 -8.52
CA LYS A 82 14.81 6.15 -8.33
C LYS A 82 16.14 6.90 -8.30
N SER A 83 16.31 7.96 -9.08
CA SER A 83 17.55 8.76 -9.06
C SER A 83 17.74 9.53 -7.74
N GLN A 84 16.69 9.72 -6.93
CA GLN A 84 16.68 10.46 -5.67
C GLN A 84 16.60 9.55 -4.44
N VAL A 85 16.34 8.25 -4.61
CA VAL A 85 16.12 7.29 -3.53
C VAL A 85 17.15 6.17 -3.59
N MET A 86 18.12 6.23 -2.71
CA MET A 86 19.26 5.28 -2.71
C MET A 86 18.84 3.82 -2.49
N SER A 87 17.80 3.58 -1.66
CA SER A 87 17.29 2.25 -1.37
C SER A 87 16.50 1.64 -2.53
N LEU A 88 15.96 2.45 -3.47
CA LEU A 88 15.08 1.98 -4.52
C LEU A 88 15.84 1.28 -5.64
N GLN A 89 15.81 -0.05 -5.62
CA GLN A 89 16.54 -0.88 -6.57
C GLN A 89 15.72 -1.20 -7.83
N ARG A 90 14.40 -1.44 -7.67
CA ARG A 90 13.54 -1.93 -8.74
C ARG A 90 12.24 -1.13 -8.86
N ILE A 91 11.81 -0.96 -10.10
CA ILE A 91 10.50 -0.41 -10.48
C ILE A 91 9.79 -1.50 -11.28
N MET A 92 8.61 -1.89 -10.85
CA MET A 92 7.86 -2.99 -11.43
C MET A 92 6.39 -2.62 -11.63
N SER A 93 5.72 -3.29 -12.54
CA SER A 93 4.27 -3.30 -12.65
C SER A 93 3.68 -4.53 -11.95
N ALA A 94 2.40 -4.50 -11.62
CA ALA A 94 1.69 -5.65 -11.07
C ALA A 94 1.72 -6.84 -12.05
N GLN A 95 1.60 -6.59 -13.35
CA GLN A 95 1.64 -7.62 -14.39
C GLN A 95 2.97 -8.37 -14.44
N GLU A 96 4.09 -7.66 -14.33
CA GLU A 96 5.42 -8.30 -14.26
C GLU A 96 5.56 -9.22 -13.04
N LEU A 97 4.95 -8.86 -11.93
CA LEU A 97 4.95 -9.67 -10.72
C LEU A 97 4.02 -10.89 -10.81
N LEU A 98 2.89 -10.77 -11.54
CA LEU A 98 1.93 -11.85 -11.75
C LEU A 98 2.44 -12.91 -12.75
N SER A 99 3.32 -12.54 -13.68
CA SER A 99 3.90 -13.47 -14.66
C SER A 99 4.85 -14.50 -14.05
N ALA A 100 5.29 -14.27 -12.82
CA ALA A 100 6.12 -15.18 -12.06
C ALA A 100 5.33 -16.38 -11.50
N GLY A 101 6.01 -17.47 -11.19
CA GLY A 101 5.40 -18.65 -10.60
C GLY A 101 4.69 -18.39 -9.27
N GLY A 102 3.77 -19.27 -8.89
CA GLY A 102 3.02 -19.17 -7.65
C GLY A 102 3.89 -19.26 -6.40
N LEU A 103 3.37 -18.74 -5.28
CA LEU A 103 4.05 -18.78 -3.99
C LEU A 103 4.18 -20.24 -3.50
N ARG A 104 5.41 -20.76 -3.43
CA ARG A 104 5.68 -22.14 -2.99
C ARG A 104 5.66 -22.29 -1.47
N SER A 105 6.08 -21.27 -0.74
CA SER A 105 6.02 -21.22 0.72
C SER A 105 5.85 -19.78 1.19
N ARG A 106 5.15 -19.59 2.30
CA ARG A 106 4.98 -18.29 2.93
C ARG A 106 6.03 -18.16 4.03
N PRO A 107 6.70 -16.99 4.16
CA PRO A 107 7.52 -16.74 5.33
C PRO A 107 6.64 -16.76 6.60
N PRO A 108 7.16 -17.20 7.75
CA PRO A 108 6.46 -17.09 9.02
C PRO A 108 6.26 -15.61 9.36
N LEU A 109 5.06 -15.25 9.83
CA LEU A 109 4.71 -13.90 10.27
C LEU A 109 4.15 -13.97 11.69
N ASN A 110 4.49 -12.97 12.50
CA ASN A 110 3.98 -12.80 13.87
C ASN A 110 3.01 -11.62 13.92
N ALA A 111 2.15 -11.62 14.92
CA ALA A 111 1.21 -10.51 15.14
C ALA A 111 1.91 -9.17 15.38
N SER A 112 3.12 -9.19 15.96
CA SER A 112 3.97 -8.03 16.22
C SER A 112 4.75 -7.52 15.01
N ASP A 113 4.78 -8.28 13.90
CA ASP A 113 5.48 -7.85 12.70
C ASP A 113 4.75 -6.66 12.05
N THR A 114 5.51 -5.80 11.38
CA THR A 114 4.94 -4.63 10.70
C THR A 114 4.05 -5.08 9.55
N ALA A 115 2.76 -4.74 9.62
CA ALA A 115 1.81 -5.00 8.56
C ALA A 115 1.98 -4.02 7.39
N PHE A 116 2.06 -2.72 7.67
CA PHE A 116 2.34 -1.70 6.64
C PHE A 116 2.75 -0.36 7.27
N LEU A 117 3.26 0.55 6.44
CA LEU A 117 3.60 1.91 6.82
C LEU A 117 2.58 2.89 6.23
N GLN A 118 1.88 3.62 7.10
CA GLN A 118 0.96 4.66 6.69
C GLN A 118 1.61 6.04 6.83
N TYR A 119 1.82 6.72 5.70
CA TYR A 119 2.37 8.07 5.72
C TYR A 119 1.28 9.14 5.82
N THR A 120 1.46 10.05 6.76
CA THR A 120 0.60 11.22 6.95
C THR A 120 1.34 12.50 6.56
N SER A 121 0.58 13.58 6.29
CA SER A 121 1.17 14.86 5.87
C SER A 121 2.01 15.55 6.95
N GLY A 122 1.85 15.14 8.23
CA GLY A 122 2.52 15.79 9.37
C GLY A 122 2.18 17.28 9.49
N SER A 123 2.07 17.81 10.69
CA SER A 123 1.82 19.24 10.94
C SER A 123 2.96 20.16 10.47
N THR A 124 4.15 19.61 10.27
CA THR A 124 5.36 20.33 9.83
C THR A 124 5.62 20.25 8.33
N GLY A 125 4.71 19.65 7.54
CA GLY A 125 4.90 19.41 6.11
C GLY A 125 5.82 18.24 5.76
N THR A 126 6.61 17.73 6.70
CA THR A 126 7.44 16.54 6.51
C THR A 126 6.59 15.28 6.70
N PRO A 127 6.59 14.34 5.74
CA PRO A 127 5.83 13.09 5.87
C PRO A 127 6.28 12.29 7.10
N LYS A 128 5.31 11.82 7.90
CA LYS A 128 5.56 10.96 9.06
C LYS A 128 5.01 9.57 8.77
N GLY A 129 5.84 8.54 8.91
CA GLY A 129 5.46 7.15 8.77
C GLY A 129 4.93 6.60 10.09
N VAL A 130 3.67 6.17 10.07
CA VAL A 130 3.07 5.41 11.18
C VAL A 130 3.31 3.93 10.93
N VAL A 131 3.99 3.27 11.85
CA VAL A 131 4.25 1.82 11.80
C VAL A 131 3.03 1.12 12.38
N LEU A 132 2.37 0.28 11.59
CA LEU A 132 1.22 -0.52 12.01
C LEU A 132 1.59 -2.00 11.98
N THR A 133 1.46 -2.68 13.13
CA THR A 133 1.63 -4.13 13.20
C THR A 133 0.34 -4.85 12.78
N HIS A 134 0.44 -6.15 12.49
CA HIS A 134 -0.75 -6.96 12.24
C HIS A 134 -1.73 -6.92 13.40
N ASP A 135 -1.23 -6.94 14.64
CA ASP A 135 -2.07 -6.87 15.84
C ASP A 135 -2.77 -5.51 15.99
N ASN A 136 -2.05 -4.40 15.78
CA ASN A 136 -2.66 -3.05 15.79
C ASN A 136 -3.82 -2.97 14.79
N LEU A 137 -3.57 -3.45 13.57
CA LEU A 137 -4.54 -3.41 12.47
C LEU A 137 -5.79 -4.22 12.80
N LEU A 138 -5.63 -5.48 13.19
CA LEU A 138 -6.74 -6.36 13.51
C LEU A 138 -7.52 -5.92 14.75
N SER A 139 -6.83 -5.42 15.78
CA SER A 139 -7.47 -4.87 16.98
C SER A 139 -8.32 -3.66 16.66
N ASN A 140 -7.82 -2.74 15.81
CA ASN A 140 -8.56 -1.57 15.37
C ASN A 140 -9.78 -1.95 14.53
N ILE A 141 -9.63 -2.85 13.53
CA ILE A 141 -10.74 -3.32 12.69
C ILE A 141 -11.85 -3.95 13.54
N ARG A 142 -11.49 -4.80 14.51
CA ARG A 142 -12.46 -5.41 15.43
C ARG A 142 -13.17 -4.40 16.30
N ALA A 143 -12.46 -3.37 16.77
CA ALA A 143 -13.06 -2.32 17.59
C ALA A 143 -14.04 -1.47 16.77
N MET A 144 -13.65 -1.06 15.58
CA MET A 144 -14.52 -0.31 14.66
C MET A 144 -15.77 -1.10 14.28
N GLY A 145 -15.62 -2.37 13.87
CA GLY A 145 -16.74 -3.20 13.47
C GLY A 145 -17.74 -3.44 14.60
N ARG A 146 -17.24 -3.65 15.85
CA ARG A 146 -18.12 -3.74 17.03
C ARG A 146 -18.89 -2.45 17.30
N ALA A 147 -18.27 -1.29 17.05
CA ALA A 147 -18.92 -0.01 17.30
C ALA A 147 -20.07 0.28 16.33
N VAL A 148 -20.10 -0.37 15.17
CA VAL A 148 -21.13 -0.20 14.14
C VAL A 148 -21.93 -1.49 13.88
N ASP A 149 -21.74 -2.51 14.71
CA ASP A 149 -22.37 -3.84 14.58
C ASP A 149 -22.17 -4.46 13.19
N ALA A 150 -20.97 -4.31 12.63
CA ALA A 150 -20.64 -4.76 11.28
C ALA A 150 -20.73 -6.28 11.14
N ASP A 151 -21.37 -6.74 10.05
CA ASP A 151 -21.48 -8.16 9.72
C ASP A 151 -21.37 -8.45 8.21
N SER A 152 -21.56 -9.72 7.84
CA SER A 152 -21.43 -10.17 6.45
C SER A 152 -22.58 -9.76 5.53
N THR A 153 -23.67 -9.20 6.06
CA THR A 153 -24.82 -8.71 5.29
C THR A 153 -24.67 -7.25 4.89
N ASP A 154 -23.68 -6.55 5.46
CA ASP A 154 -23.43 -5.14 5.19
C ASP A 154 -22.90 -4.90 3.78
N ILE A 155 -23.33 -3.76 3.22
CA ILE A 155 -22.82 -3.22 1.96
C ILE A 155 -22.11 -1.90 2.25
N PHE A 156 -20.79 -1.95 2.22
CA PHE A 156 -19.93 -0.75 2.40
C PHE A 156 -19.80 -0.04 1.05
N VAL A 157 -20.12 1.25 1.01
CA VAL A 157 -19.91 2.10 -0.17
C VAL A 157 -18.85 3.14 0.16
N SER A 158 -17.76 3.20 -0.61
CA SER A 158 -16.66 4.11 -0.35
C SER A 158 -16.07 4.72 -1.62
N TRP A 159 -15.79 6.01 -1.57
CA TRP A 159 -15.00 6.76 -2.56
C TRP A 159 -13.64 7.20 -1.98
N LEU A 160 -13.32 6.77 -0.77
CA LEU A 160 -12.10 7.15 -0.09
C LEU A 160 -10.87 6.50 -0.77
N PRO A 161 -9.79 7.26 -0.93
CA PRO A 161 -8.59 6.71 -1.55
C PRO A 161 -7.90 5.68 -0.64
N LEU A 162 -7.36 4.63 -1.26
CA LEU A 162 -6.70 3.52 -0.53
C LEU A 162 -5.29 3.86 -0.01
N TYR A 163 -4.74 5.02 -0.35
CA TYR A 163 -3.52 5.52 0.28
C TYR A 163 -3.81 6.31 1.57
N HIS A 164 -5.07 6.40 1.99
CA HIS A 164 -5.52 7.02 3.22
C HIS A 164 -6.10 5.97 4.18
N ASP A 165 -5.86 6.12 5.49
CA ASP A 165 -6.26 5.16 6.52
C ASP A 165 -7.75 4.82 6.52
N MET A 166 -8.63 5.82 6.38
CA MET A 166 -10.08 5.60 6.32
C MET A 166 -10.49 4.72 5.13
N GLY A 167 -9.91 4.93 3.96
CA GLY A 167 -10.18 4.10 2.79
C GLY A 167 -9.53 2.72 2.89
N LEU A 168 -8.28 2.67 3.34
CA LEU A 168 -7.51 1.43 3.43
C LEU A 168 -8.02 0.54 4.57
N ILE A 169 -8.05 1.06 5.80
CA ILE A 169 -8.37 0.27 6.99
C ILE A 169 -9.88 0.19 7.18
N GLY A 170 -10.55 1.35 7.23
CA GLY A 170 -11.98 1.42 7.54
C GLY A 170 -12.84 0.78 6.45
N ALA A 171 -12.72 1.23 5.21
CA ALA A 171 -13.56 0.73 4.15
C ALA A 171 -13.09 -0.64 3.62
N TRP A 172 -11.86 -0.77 3.15
CA TRP A 172 -11.45 -2.00 2.46
C TRP A 172 -11.14 -3.15 3.41
N LEU A 173 -10.15 -2.99 4.32
CA LEU A 173 -9.75 -4.10 5.20
C LEU A 173 -10.84 -4.43 6.22
N GLY A 174 -11.63 -3.43 6.64
CA GLY A 174 -12.78 -3.63 7.51
C GLY A 174 -13.87 -4.49 6.85
N SER A 175 -14.33 -4.11 5.65
CA SER A 175 -15.34 -4.90 4.92
C SER A 175 -14.87 -6.32 4.62
N LEU A 176 -13.58 -6.48 4.25
CA LEU A 176 -13.00 -7.80 4.02
C LEU A 176 -12.98 -8.66 5.28
N TYR A 177 -12.64 -8.08 6.44
CA TYR A 177 -12.59 -8.80 7.71
C TYR A 177 -13.97 -9.33 8.14
N PHE A 178 -15.02 -8.52 7.99
CA PHE A 178 -16.39 -8.89 8.32
C PHE A 178 -17.12 -9.62 7.18
N SER A 179 -16.43 -9.89 6.05
CA SER A 179 -17.02 -10.54 4.87
C SER A 179 -18.18 -9.76 4.26
N GLY A 180 -18.26 -8.46 4.50
CA GLY A 180 -19.26 -7.57 3.90
C GLY A 180 -18.94 -7.27 2.44
N GLN A 181 -19.94 -6.84 1.68
CA GLN A 181 -19.75 -6.40 0.31
C GLN A 181 -19.14 -4.99 0.28
N LEU A 182 -18.11 -4.78 -0.55
CA LEU A 182 -17.52 -3.46 -0.75
C LEU A 182 -17.79 -2.95 -2.16
N VAL A 183 -18.42 -1.78 -2.26
CA VAL A 183 -18.59 -1.01 -3.50
C VAL A 183 -17.59 0.15 -3.47
N LEU A 184 -16.58 0.08 -4.31
CA LEU A 184 -15.57 1.14 -4.42
C LEU A 184 -15.87 2.02 -5.64
N MET A 185 -15.91 3.31 -5.40
CA MET A 185 -15.99 4.35 -6.44
C MET A 185 -14.63 5.04 -6.59
N SER A 186 -14.36 5.56 -7.78
CA SER A 186 -13.17 6.38 -7.98
C SER A 186 -13.28 7.69 -7.17
N PRO A 187 -12.23 8.09 -6.43
CA PRO A 187 -12.22 9.39 -5.76
C PRO A 187 -12.18 10.58 -6.74
N LEU A 188 -12.03 10.31 -8.04
CA LEU A 188 -11.93 11.30 -9.11
C LEU A 188 -13.14 11.30 -10.07
N SER A 189 -14.19 10.53 -9.74
CA SER A 189 -15.42 10.46 -10.54
C SER A 189 -16.44 11.52 -10.13
#